data_391a6b2db45976b7e741def866c9a63b
#
_entry.id   391a6b2db45976b7e741def866c9a63b
#
_cell.length_a   1.000
_cell.length_b   1.000
_cell.length_c   1.000
_cell.angle_alpha   90.00
_cell.angle_beta   90.00
_cell.angle_gamma   90.00
#
_symmetry.space_group_name_H-M   'P 1'
#
loop_
_entity.id
_entity.type
_entity.pdbx_description
1 polymer ?
#
loop_
_entity_poly.entity_id
_entity_poly.type
_entity_poly.pdbx_seq_one_letter_code
_entity_poly.pdbx_strand_id
1 'polypeptide(L)'
;STNEMIAYAPISGLPEYLDCVLTAAFGNSRPEGYIAAVATAGGTGAIHHAIWNYTDNGDTVLCSDWYWGAYKVLCQDMGRNFTTYKMLDENNKFNLPALKEKVDELLAKQDNLLYLLNTPAHNPTGYSLSGEDMDGVLAILKEAAVPGKNIVFFLDVAYIDYAGEKEEVRK
;
A
#
# COMPACT_ATOMS: atom_id res chain seq x y z
N SER A 1 0.37 30.48 15.49
CA SER A 1 0.04 31.87 15.13
C SER A 1 -0.26 32.01 13.65
N THR A 2 -0.89 33.09 13.21
CA THR A 2 -1.17 33.33 11.78
C THR A 2 0.11 33.35 10.95
N ASN A 3 1.21 33.84 11.51
CA ASN A 3 2.51 33.88 10.83
C ASN A 3 3.11 32.48 10.59
N GLU A 4 2.86 31.53 11.48
CA GLU A 4 3.28 30.13 11.29
C GLU A 4 2.46 29.45 10.20
N MET A 5 1.17 29.76 10.06
CA MET A 5 0.29 29.18 9.04
C MET A 5 0.66 29.61 7.61
N ILE A 6 1.28 30.79 7.43
CA ILE A 6 1.72 31.30 6.14
C ILE A 6 3.22 31.12 5.89
N ALA A 7 3.96 30.56 6.85
CA ALA A 7 5.38 30.26 6.69
C ALA A 7 5.58 29.09 5.71
N TYR A 8 6.74 29.08 5.05
CA TYR A 8 7.13 27.97 4.17
C TYR A 8 7.33 26.69 5.00
N ALA A 9 6.54 25.67 4.72
CA ALA A 9 6.65 24.38 5.41
C ALA A 9 7.85 23.57 4.90
N PRO A 10 8.47 22.73 5.75
CA PRO A 10 9.47 21.76 5.29
C PRO A 10 8.89 20.82 4.21
N ILE A 11 9.72 20.42 3.24
CA ILE A 11 9.29 19.59 2.09
C ILE A 11 8.65 18.28 2.55
N SER A 12 9.20 17.63 3.57
CA SER A 12 8.65 16.39 4.13
C SER A 12 7.42 16.56 5.00
N GLY A 13 7.12 17.78 5.43
CA GLY A 13 6.04 18.10 6.37
C GLY A 13 6.55 18.67 7.70
N LEU A 14 5.65 19.16 8.53
CA LEU A 14 5.99 19.66 9.87
C LEU A 14 6.41 18.50 10.79
N PRO A 15 7.53 18.60 11.53
CA PRO A 15 8.01 17.52 12.40
C PRO A 15 6.96 16.96 13.35
N GLU A 16 6.20 17.83 14.00
CA GLU A 16 5.15 17.44 14.93
C GLU A 16 4.03 16.65 14.24
N TYR A 17 3.67 17.03 13.00
CA TYR A 17 2.70 16.30 12.19
C TYR A 17 3.23 14.90 11.84
N LEU A 18 4.49 14.79 11.41
CA LEU A 18 5.10 13.51 11.02
C LEU A 18 5.17 12.55 12.21
N ASP A 19 5.51 13.04 13.41
CA ASP A 19 5.53 12.23 14.64
C ASP A 19 4.11 11.76 15.03
N CYS A 20 3.12 12.65 14.95
CA CYS A 20 1.72 12.28 15.16
C CYS A 20 1.22 11.23 14.16
N VAL A 21 1.61 11.33 12.89
CA VAL A 21 1.25 10.35 11.85
C VAL A 21 1.84 8.98 12.16
N LEU A 22 3.12 8.91 12.54
CA LEU A 22 3.75 7.64 12.94
C LEU A 22 3.05 7.02 14.16
N THR A 23 2.71 7.84 15.16
CA THR A 23 1.95 7.39 16.31
C THR A 23 0.54 6.93 15.95
N ALA A 24 -0.14 7.63 15.05
CA ALA A 24 -1.47 7.24 14.57
C ALA A 24 -1.44 5.94 13.76
N ALA A 25 -0.40 5.74 12.93
CA ALA A 25 -0.28 4.56 12.09
C ALA A 25 0.07 3.29 12.89
N PHE A 26 1.00 3.40 13.82
CA PHE A 26 1.55 2.23 14.50
C PHE A 26 1.05 2.04 15.94
N GLY A 27 0.48 3.06 16.58
CA GLY A 27 0.06 2.96 17.98
C GLY A 27 1.20 2.48 18.87
N ASN A 28 0.93 1.43 19.62
CA ASN A 28 1.92 0.74 20.49
C ASN A 28 2.75 -0.33 19.75
N SER A 29 2.46 -0.58 18.46
CA SER A 29 3.09 -1.64 17.66
C SER A 29 4.16 -1.10 16.70
N ARG A 30 4.73 0.08 16.98
CA ARG A 30 5.77 0.67 16.12
C ARG A 30 6.98 -0.28 16.06
N PRO A 31 7.36 -0.79 14.87
CA PRO A 31 8.48 -1.69 14.74
C PRO A 31 9.81 -0.98 15.01
N GLU A 32 10.83 -1.76 15.39
CA GLU A 32 12.21 -1.29 15.39
C GLU A 32 12.75 -1.28 13.96
N GLY A 33 13.57 -0.29 13.62
CA GLY A 33 14.19 -0.19 12.30
C GLY A 33 14.09 1.20 11.69
N TYR A 34 14.39 1.29 10.39
CA TYR A 34 14.30 2.53 9.65
C TYR A 34 12.83 2.83 9.29
N ILE A 35 12.30 3.90 9.88
CA ILE A 35 10.95 4.38 9.62
C ILE A 35 11.01 5.88 9.35
N ALA A 36 10.39 6.32 8.27
CA ALA A 36 10.24 7.73 7.93
C ALA A 36 8.78 8.04 7.58
N ALA A 37 8.36 9.27 7.84
CA ALA A 37 7.07 9.79 7.41
C ALA A 37 7.27 10.99 6.48
N VAL A 38 6.36 11.14 5.53
CA VAL A 38 6.32 12.26 4.59
C VAL A 38 4.88 12.71 4.44
N ALA A 39 4.64 14.03 4.53
CA ALA A 39 3.34 14.59 4.23
C ALA A 39 3.08 14.60 2.73
N THR A 40 1.85 14.26 2.35
CA THR A 40 1.42 14.25 0.94
C THR A 40 0.08 14.97 0.79
N ALA A 41 -0.33 15.25 -0.46
CA ALA A 41 -1.64 15.80 -0.77
C ALA A 41 -2.74 14.73 -0.59
N GLY A 42 -2.98 14.34 0.67
CA GLY A 42 -3.90 13.27 1.05
C GLY A 42 -3.41 11.88 0.61
N GLY A 43 -4.26 10.86 0.77
CA GLY A 43 -3.96 9.48 0.35
C GLY A 43 -3.69 9.37 -1.15
N THR A 44 -4.40 10.12 -1.98
CA THR A 44 -4.14 10.19 -3.43
C THR A 44 -2.71 10.62 -3.75
N GLY A 45 -2.20 11.64 -3.05
CA GLY A 45 -0.81 12.06 -3.18
C GLY A 45 0.19 10.99 -2.76
N ALA A 46 -0.11 10.24 -1.68
CA ALA A 46 0.73 9.13 -1.23
C ALA A 46 0.82 8.03 -2.29
N ILE A 47 -0.32 7.63 -2.86
CA ILE A 47 -0.38 6.63 -3.93
C ILE A 47 0.37 7.11 -5.18
N HIS A 48 0.15 8.37 -5.59
CA HIS A 48 0.86 8.97 -6.73
C HIS A 48 2.37 8.91 -6.53
N HIS A 49 2.88 9.30 -5.35
CA HIS A 49 4.31 9.27 -5.07
C HIS A 49 4.86 7.84 -5.01
N ALA A 50 4.09 6.88 -4.48
CA ALA A 50 4.51 5.48 -4.48
C ALA A 50 4.65 4.94 -5.91
N ILE A 51 3.66 5.17 -6.77
CA ILE A 51 3.73 4.74 -8.17
C ILE A 51 4.93 5.40 -8.87
N TRP A 52 5.11 6.72 -8.71
CA TRP A 52 6.18 7.44 -9.38
C TRP A 52 7.57 7.00 -8.96
N ASN A 53 7.81 6.78 -7.67
CA ASN A 53 9.14 6.50 -7.13
C ASN A 53 9.56 5.03 -7.21
N TYR A 54 8.61 4.11 -7.26
CA TYR A 54 8.89 2.67 -7.15
C TYR A 54 8.56 1.87 -8.40
N THR A 55 8.21 2.54 -9.50
CA THR A 55 7.98 1.89 -10.80
C THR A 55 8.59 2.72 -11.93
N ASP A 56 9.01 2.05 -12.99
CA ASP A 56 9.44 2.69 -14.23
C ASP A 56 8.28 2.88 -15.22
N ASN A 57 8.51 3.71 -16.24
CA ASN A 57 7.54 3.88 -17.31
C ASN A 57 7.32 2.55 -18.05
N GLY A 58 6.06 2.15 -18.16
CA GLY A 58 5.70 0.86 -18.77
C GLY A 58 5.58 -0.29 -17.78
N ASP A 59 6.09 -0.17 -16.54
CA ASP A 59 5.86 -1.15 -15.50
C ASP A 59 4.37 -1.32 -15.18
N THR A 60 4.02 -2.49 -14.71
CA THR A 60 2.65 -2.86 -14.36
C THR A 60 2.50 -2.88 -12.83
N VAL A 61 1.61 -2.07 -12.30
CA VAL A 61 1.21 -2.05 -10.90
C VAL A 61 0.16 -3.14 -10.65
N LEU A 62 0.31 -3.88 -9.55
CA LEU A 62 -0.59 -4.97 -9.16
C LEU A 62 -1.59 -4.52 -8.08
N CYS A 63 -2.86 -4.92 -8.25
CA CYS A 63 -3.90 -4.76 -7.25
C CYS A 63 -4.88 -5.94 -7.29
N SER A 64 -5.86 -5.99 -6.39
CA SER A 64 -6.99 -6.92 -6.47
C SER A 64 -7.98 -6.50 -7.57
N ASP A 65 -8.85 -7.41 -8.03
CA ASP A 65 -9.90 -7.12 -9.02
C ASP A 65 -11.04 -6.26 -8.48
N TRP A 66 -11.21 -6.21 -7.15
CA TRP A 66 -11.98 -5.20 -6.45
C TRP A 66 -11.02 -4.12 -5.95
N TYR A 67 -11.19 -2.87 -6.37
CA TYR A 67 -10.28 -1.78 -6.01
C TYR A 67 -10.95 -0.41 -6.13
N TRP A 68 -10.36 0.57 -5.48
CA TRP A 68 -10.75 1.96 -5.68
C TRP A 68 -10.31 2.45 -7.07
N GLY A 69 -11.30 2.85 -7.90
CA GLY A 69 -11.09 3.13 -9.34
C GLY A 69 -9.96 4.12 -9.65
N ALA A 70 -9.63 5.02 -8.72
CA ALA A 70 -8.55 5.97 -8.90
C ALA A 70 -7.16 5.32 -9.02
N TYR A 71 -6.92 4.14 -8.46
CA TYR A 71 -5.62 3.47 -8.61
C TYR A 71 -5.22 3.28 -10.07
N LYS A 72 -6.16 2.77 -10.87
CA LYS A 72 -5.94 2.57 -12.31
C LYS A 72 -5.69 3.89 -13.05
N VAL A 73 -6.47 4.93 -12.73
CA VAL A 73 -6.31 6.25 -13.36
C VAL A 73 -4.94 6.83 -13.05
N LEU A 74 -4.51 6.79 -11.77
CA LEU A 74 -3.20 7.28 -11.36
C LEU A 74 -2.05 6.55 -12.07
N CYS A 75 -2.15 5.22 -12.23
CA CYS A 75 -1.14 4.47 -12.98
C CYS A 75 -1.07 4.93 -14.44
N GLN A 76 -2.23 5.04 -15.09
CA GLN A 76 -2.32 5.42 -16.51
C GLN A 76 -1.81 6.84 -16.77
N ASP A 77 -2.15 7.80 -15.90
CA ASP A 77 -1.69 9.19 -16.01
C ASP A 77 -0.16 9.33 -15.94
N MET A 78 0.49 8.37 -15.27
CA MET A 78 1.94 8.33 -15.12
C MET A 78 2.64 7.39 -16.12
N GLY A 79 1.93 6.86 -17.12
CA GLY A 79 2.49 5.95 -18.11
C GLY A 79 2.81 4.54 -17.57
N ARG A 80 2.17 4.13 -16.48
CA ARG A 80 2.25 2.78 -15.92
C ARG A 80 1.05 1.96 -16.34
N ASN A 81 1.26 0.65 -16.49
CA ASN A 81 0.18 -0.31 -16.68
C ASN A 81 -0.44 -0.68 -15.33
N PHE A 82 -1.64 -1.23 -15.36
CA PHE A 82 -2.36 -1.68 -14.18
C PHE A 82 -2.97 -3.06 -14.45
N THR A 83 -2.75 -4.00 -13.55
CA THR A 83 -3.33 -5.34 -13.64
C THR A 83 -3.89 -5.80 -12.30
N THR A 84 -4.74 -6.82 -12.35
CA THR A 84 -5.40 -7.34 -11.16
C THR A 84 -5.31 -8.86 -11.07
N TYR A 85 -5.49 -9.37 -9.85
CA TYR A 85 -5.76 -10.78 -9.57
C TYR A 85 -7.13 -10.91 -8.91
N LYS A 86 -7.74 -12.09 -8.96
CA LYS A 86 -9.02 -12.38 -8.31
C LYS A 86 -8.83 -12.39 -6.79
N MET A 87 -9.37 -11.37 -6.10
CA MET A 87 -9.16 -11.15 -4.66
C MET A 87 -9.67 -12.27 -3.79
N LEU A 88 -10.87 -12.78 -4.11
CA LEU A 88 -11.53 -13.82 -3.32
C LEU A 88 -11.67 -15.10 -4.13
N ASP A 89 -11.48 -16.23 -3.47
CA ASP A 89 -11.71 -17.55 -4.03
C ASP A 89 -13.23 -17.89 -4.09
N GLU A 90 -13.55 -19.12 -4.46
CA GLU A 90 -14.94 -19.62 -4.57
C GLU A 90 -15.65 -19.71 -3.20
N ASN A 91 -14.89 -19.71 -2.10
CA ASN A 91 -15.36 -19.76 -0.74
C ASN A 91 -15.38 -18.38 -0.07
N ASN A 92 -15.20 -17.30 -0.85
CA ASN A 92 -15.06 -15.91 -0.38
C ASN A 92 -13.89 -15.71 0.61
N LYS A 93 -12.84 -16.49 0.50
CA LYS A 93 -11.58 -16.30 1.24
C LYS A 93 -10.57 -15.56 0.38
N PHE A 94 -9.61 -14.89 1.03
CA PHE A 94 -8.53 -14.20 0.33
C PHE A 94 -7.72 -15.18 -0.55
N ASN A 95 -7.53 -14.86 -1.82
CA ASN A 95 -7.03 -15.78 -2.83
C ASN A 95 -5.50 -15.69 -2.99
N LEU A 96 -4.77 -16.21 -2.01
CA LEU A 96 -3.31 -16.25 -2.03
C LEU A 96 -2.72 -16.95 -3.28
N PRO A 97 -3.28 -18.07 -3.78
CA PRO A 97 -2.80 -18.70 -5.01
C PRO A 97 -2.85 -17.76 -6.22
N ALA A 98 -3.96 -17.03 -6.40
CA ALA A 98 -4.09 -16.08 -7.53
C ALA A 98 -3.15 -14.88 -7.38
N LEU A 99 -2.91 -14.41 -6.16
CA LEU A 99 -1.89 -13.39 -5.89
C LEU A 99 -0.51 -13.89 -6.28
N LYS A 100 -0.11 -15.10 -5.83
CA LYS A 100 1.21 -15.67 -6.14
C LYS A 100 1.42 -15.82 -7.64
N GLU A 101 0.46 -16.40 -8.34
CA GLU A 101 0.52 -16.56 -9.80
C GLU A 101 0.76 -15.23 -10.51
N LYS A 102 0.04 -14.16 -10.08
CA LYS A 102 0.17 -12.85 -10.70
C LYS A 102 1.49 -12.15 -10.35
N VAL A 103 2.01 -12.33 -9.16
CA VAL A 103 3.35 -11.85 -8.75
C VAL A 103 4.42 -12.51 -9.61
N ASP A 104 4.38 -13.83 -9.76
CA ASP A 104 5.35 -14.60 -10.56
C ASP A 104 5.27 -14.19 -12.05
N GLU A 105 4.07 -14.02 -12.59
CA GLU A 105 3.84 -13.55 -13.99
C GLU A 105 4.47 -12.17 -14.23
N LEU A 106 4.28 -11.23 -13.32
CA LEU A 106 4.79 -9.88 -13.47
C LEU A 106 6.31 -9.83 -13.35
N LEU A 107 6.88 -10.49 -12.35
CA LEU A 107 8.32 -10.49 -12.13
C LEU A 107 9.10 -11.27 -13.19
N ALA A 108 8.43 -12.10 -14.00
CA ALA A 108 9.03 -12.66 -15.19
C ALA A 108 9.23 -11.63 -16.33
N LYS A 109 8.56 -10.48 -16.27
CA LYS A 109 8.53 -9.46 -17.33
C LYS A 109 9.14 -8.11 -16.92
N GLN A 110 9.19 -7.82 -15.62
CA GLN A 110 9.69 -6.56 -15.05
C GLN A 110 10.49 -6.82 -13.78
N ASP A 111 11.31 -5.86 -13.37
CA ASP A 111 12.14 -5.99 -12.17
C ASP A 111 11.52 -5.31 -10.95
N ASN A 112 10.67 -4.32 -11.16
CA ASN A 112 9.98 -3.61 -10.08
C ASN A 112 8.55 -4.11 -9.94
N LEU A 113 8.13 -4.45 -8.73
CA LEU A 113 6.75 -4.77 -8.40
C LEU A 113 6.26 -3.80 -7.33
N LEU A 114 5.28 -2.98 -7.68
CA LEU A 114 4.46 -2.25 -6.71
C LEU A 114 3.13 -2.99 -6.57
N TYR A 115 2.88 -3.54 -5.38
CA TYR A 115 1.62 -4.19 -5.02
C TYR A 115 0.81 -3.28 -4.10
N LEU A 116 -0.36 -2.83 -4.57
CA LEU A 116 -1.31 -2.02 -3.82
C LEU A 116 -2.34 -2.91 -3.16
N LEU A 117 -2.45 -2.86 -1.84
CA LEU A 117 -3.46 -3.57 -1.06
C LEU A 117 -4.15 -2.59 -0.12
N ASN A 118 -5.46 -2.41 -0.29
CA ASN A 118 -6.29 -1.66 0.65
C ASN A 118 -6.86 -2.60 1.70
N THR A 119 -6.46 -2.45 2.94
CA THR A 119 -6.93 -3.20 4.12
C THR A 119 -6.48 -2.45 5.38
N PRO A 120 -7.20 -2.52 6.51
CA PRO A 120 -8.50 -3.17 6.71
C PRO A 120 -9.68 -2.36 6.13
N ALA A 121 -10.86 -2.94 6.20
CA ALA A 121 -12.11 -2.37 5.70
C ALA A 121 -12.03 -1.92 4.22
N HIS A 122 -11.56 -2.83 3.38
CA HIS A 122 -11.30 -2.65 1.95
C HIS A 122 -12.43 -1.94 1.19
N ASN A 123 -12.09 -0.93 0.43
CA ASN A 123 -13.02 -0.25 -0.47
C ASN A 123 -12.97 -0.89 -1.89
N PRO A 124 -14.09 -1.52 -2.39
CA PRO A 124 -15.47 -1.32 -1.97
C PRO A 124 -16.08 -2.48 -1.13
N THR A 125 -15.35 -3.53 -0.80
CA THR A 125 -15.95 -4.78 -0.30
C THR A 125 -16.18 -4.79 1.22
N GLY A 126 -15.52 -3.93 1.99
CA GLY A 126 -15.49 -4.00 3.44
C GLY A 126 -14.64 -5.14 4.01
N TYR A 127 -14.00 -5.94 3.16
CA TYR A 127 -13.16 -7.07 3.59
C TYR A 127 -11.95 -6.57 4.39
N SER A 128 -11.61 -7.28 5.46
CA SER A 128 -10.37 -7.07 6.19
C SER A 128 -9.58 -8.37 6.19
N LEU A 129 -8.32 -8.32 5.82
CA LEU A 129 -7.46 -9.49 5.87
C LEU A 129 -7.30 -9.97 7.31
N SER A 130 -7.32 -11.29 7.49
CA SER A 130 -6.89 -11.90 8.75
C SER A 130 -5.38 -11.85 8.91
N GLY A 131 -4.87 -12.11 10.11
CA GLY A 131 -3.42 -12.27 10.34
C GLY A 131 -2.82 -13.38 9.47
N GLU A 132 -3.53 -14.49 9.30
CA GLU A 132 -3.13 -15.62 8.45
C GLU A 132 -3.04 -15.21 6.97
N ASP A 133 -4.02 -14.44 6.47
CA ASP A 133 -3.99 -13.90 5.10
C ASP A 133 -2.79 -12.97 4.90
N MET A 134 -2.53 -12.08 5.87
CA MET A 134 -1.39 -11.15 5.83
C MET A 134 -0.05 -11.91 5.86
N ASP A 135 0.09 -12.90 6.71
CA ASP A 135 1.29 -13.76 6.75
C ASP A 135 1.51 -14.46 5.40
N GLY A 136 0.43 -14.93 4.77
CA GLY A 136 0.47 -15.52 3.43
C GLY A 136 0.93 -14.52 2.36
N VAL A 137 0.42 -13.29 2.39
CA VAL A 137 0.87 -12.20 1.49
C VAL A 137 2.36 -11.92 1.69
N LEU A 138 2.79 -11.75 2.93
CA LEU A 138 4.19 -11.47 3.25
C LEU A 138 5.11 -12.61 2.85
N ALA A 139 4.68 -13.87 2.98
CA ALA A 139 5.45 -15.03 2.54
C ALA A 139 5.67 -15.02 1.02
N ILE A 140 4.60 -14.74 0.24
CA ILE A 140 4.68 -14.63 -1.23
C ILE A 140 5.66 -13.52 -1.64
N LEU A 141 5.55 -12.33 -1.03
CA LEU A 141 6.41 -11.21 -1.38
C LEU A 141 7.87 -11.44 -0.98
N LYS A 142 8.13 -12.09 0.16
CA LYS A 142 9.48 -12.47 0.59
C LYS A 142 10.12 -13.51 -0.35
N GLU A 143 9.36 -14.50 -0.78
CA GLU A 143 9.82 -15.51 -1.77
C GLU A 143 10.19 -14.84 -3.10
N ALA A 144 9.40 -13.85 -3.52
CA ALA A 144 9.61 -13.10 -4.77
C ALA A 144 10.78 -12.11 -4.71
N ALA A 145 11.22 -11.69 -3.52
CA ALA A 145 12.28 -10.71 -3.31
C ALA A 145 13.69 -11.35 -3.48
N VAL A 146 14.01 -11.71 -4.71
CA VAL A 146 15.33 -12.25 -5.09
C VAL A 146 16.27 -11.16 -5.64
N PRO A 147 17.59 -11.37 -5.73
CA PRO A 147 18.51 -10.40 -6.29
C PRO A 147 18.08 -9.93 -7.69
N GLY A 148 18.01 -8.61 -7.89
CA GLY A 148 17.55 -7.98 -9.12
C GLY A 148 16.05 -7.71 -9.20
N LYS A 149 15.27 -8.10 -8.20
CA LYS A 149 13.82 -7.76 -8.10
C LYS A 149 13.57 -6.81 -6.94
N ASN A 150 12.88 -5.71 -7.22
CA ASN A 150 12.49 -4.70 -6.25
C ASN A 150 10.99 -4.85 -5.93
N ILE A 151 10.69 -5.25 -4.71
CA ILE A 151 9.32 -5.46 -4.27
C ILE A 151 8.92 -4.33 -3.31
N VAL A 152 7.87 -3.61 -3.65
CA VAL A 152 7.26 -2.61 -2.78
C VAL A 152 5.83 -3.03 -2.46
N PHE A 153 5.59 -3.29 -1.19
CA PHE A 153 4.26 -3.53 -0.67
C PHE A 153 3.67 -2.21 -0.16
N PHE A 154 2.68 -1.69 -0.87
CA PHE A 154 1.94 -0.48 -0.48
C PHE A 154 0.64 -0.87 0.19
N LEU A 155 0.58 -0.67 1.49
CA LEU A 155 -0.60 -0.92 2.30
C LEU A 155 -1.41 0.38 2.44
N ASP A 156 -2.57 0.44 1.78
CA ASP A 156 -3.50 1.56 1.92
C ASP A 156 -4.43 1.31 3.10
N VAL A 157 -4.18 2.05 4.18
CA VAL A 157 -4.90 1.93 5.45
C VAL A 157 -5.93 3.04 5.67
N ALA A 158 -6.47 3.60 4.60
CA ALA A 158 -7.40 4.76 4.66
C ALA A 158 -8.58 4.55 5.62
N TYR A 159 -8.98 3.31 5.86
CA TYR A 159 -10.15 2.96 6.69
C TYR A 159 -9.79 2.26 8.00
N ILE A 160 -8.53 2.30 8.43
CA ILE A 160 -8.07 1.60 9.64
C ILE A 160 -8.84 1.98 10.90
N ASP A 161 -9.26 3.25 11.02
CA ASP A 161 -10.01 3.74 12.19
C ASP A 161 -11.46 3.25 12.23
N TYR A 162 -11.95 2.61 11.16
CA TYR A 162 -13.32 2.06 11.05
C TYR A 162 -13.35 0.53 11.11
N ALA A 163 -12.20 -0.12 11.21
CA ALA A 163 -12.09 -1.58 11.08
C ALA A 163 -12.22 -2.36 12.39
N GLY A 164 -12.30 -1.68 13.53
CA GLY A 164 -12.40 -2.30 14.85
C GLY A 164 -11.71 -1.49 15.94
N GLU A 165 -11.43 -2.15 17.05
CA GLU A 165 -10.74 -1.53 18.18
C GLU A 165 -9.32 -1.09 17.78
N LYS A 166 -8.98 0.15 18.10
CA LYS A 166 -7.77 0.83 17.63
C LYS A 166 -6.48 0.03 17.88
N GLU A 167 -6.36 -0.58 19.04
CA GLU A 167 -5.16 -1.35 19.42
C GLU A 167 -5.11 -2.75 18.77
N GLU A 168 -6.24 -3.26 18.30
CA GLU A 168 -6.32 -4.56 17.62
C GLU A 168 -5.96 -4.45 16.13
N VAL A 169 -6.46 -3.42 15.47
CA VAL A 169 -6.28 -3.25 14.01
C VAL A 169 -4.90 -2.72 13.61
N ARG A 170 -4.05 -2.35 14.59
CA ARG A 170 -2.68 -1.83 14.38
C ARG A 170 -1.58 -2.81 14.81
N LYS A 171 -1.95 -4.03 15.20
CA LYS A 171 -1.00 -5.12 15.48
C LYS A 171 -0.50 -5.77 14.20
#